data_e656e1ca41cd0ae12aa85e0750a0e397
#
_entry.id   e656e1ca41cd0ae12aa85e0750a0e397
#
_cell.length_a   1.000
_cell.length_b   1.000
_cell.length_c   1.000
_cell.angle_alpha   90.00
_cell.angle_beta   90.00
_cell.angle_gamma   90.00
#
_symmetry.space_group_name_H-M   'P 1'
#
loop_
_entity.id
_entity.type
_entity.pdbx_description
1 polymer ?
#
loop_
_entity_poly.entity_id
_entity_poly.type
_entity_poly.pdbx_seq_one_letter_code
_entity_poly.pdbx_strand_id
1 'polypeptide(L)'
;MVAEDYIKNIKRPVWNDRGRSEQSWRNTLTSYILPVIGKKEIEDIYPDDVVKVLKPIWTTKHETAIRTRSRVENIIDYAIAKGISEKRNPAQYKNLLENLLPKFKPEINHHAALPFDELPGFISEIWDRKSGSYSALKLISLTQVRSNDAREAVWDHFDLQSGVWMCPIQKLGGEVHKLPIPKRLLWLLQEMKEYAQDERLFPGSGKNKFISSNSLDKSLDVFSRTDALGKRVTIHGFRSTFMDWATATGAGTREDADRQLGHRERNAVLAAYMRTDLFDRRVKLIQEYEDFAFSDVALESH
;
A
#
# COMPACT_ATOMS: atom_id res chain seq x y z
N MET A 1 -10.91 -21.04 -22.03
CA MET A 1 -11.76 -20.27 -21.10
C MET A 1 -11.41 -18.78 -21.24
N VAL A 2 -12.40 -17.92 -21.49
CA VAL A 2 -12.22 -16.48 -21.79
C VAL A 2 -11.44 -15.73 -20.71
N ALA A 3 -11.70 -16.03 -19.43
CA ALA A 3 -11.00 -15.38 -18.32
C ALA A 3 -9.47 -15.60 -18.32
N GLU A 4 -9.00 -16.82 -18.66
CA GLU A 4 -7.58 -17.13 -18.78
C GLU A 4 -6.93 -16.41 -19.96
N ASP A 5 -7.66 -16.36 -21.08
CA ASP A 5 -7.21 -15.63 -22.27
C ASP A 5 -7.07 -14.13 -21.98
N TYR A 6 -8.06 -13.54 -21.28
CA TYR A 6 -8.01 -12.15 -20.83
C TYR A 6 -6.82 -11.88 -19.90
N ILE A 7 -6.62 -12.72 -18.89
CA ILE A 7 -5.49 -12.57 -17.95
C ILE A 7 -4.16 -12.64 -18.71
N LYS A 8 -4.00 -13.64 -19.55
CA LYS A 8 -2.75 -13.90 -20.27
C LYS A 8 -2.38 -12.78 -21.25
N ASN A 9 -3.36 -12.32 -22.03
CA ASN A 9 -3.08 -11.44 -23.17
C ASN A 9 -3.27 -9.96 -22.84
N ILE A 10 -4.09 -9.61 -21.86
CA ILE A 10 -4.41 -8.21 -21.55
C ILE A 10 -3.81 -7.77 -20.21
N LYS A 11 -3.91 -8.61 -19.17
CA LYS A 11 -3.50 -8.18 -17.82
C LYS A 11 -2.04 -8.48 -17.52
N ARG A 12 -1.57 -9.68 -17.81
CA ARG A 12 -0.19 -10.10 -17.50
C ARG A 12 0.87 -9.18 -18.14
N PRO A 13 0.76 -8.71 -19.39
CA PRO A 13 1.76 -7.83 -19.98
C PRO A 13 1.95 -6.48 -19.28
N VAL A 14 0.94 -6.00 -18.53
CA VAL A 14 0.97 -4.70 -17.84
C VAL A 14 1.23 -4.81 -16.35
N TRP A 15 1.26 -6.02 -15.78
CA TRP A 15 1.58 -6.23 -14.38
C TRP A 15 3.09 -6.29 -14.13
N ASN A 16 3.55 -5.44 -13.23
CA ASN A 16 4.95 -5.34 -12.81
C ASN A 16 5.09 -5.49 -11.30
N ASP A 17 4.49 -6.55 -10.70
CA ASP A 17 4.38 -6.68 -9.25
C ASP A 17 4.71 -8.09 -8.74
N ARG A 18 5.61 -8.78 -9.43
CA ARG A 18 6.04 -10.15 -9.09
C ARG A 18 4.88 -11.14 -8.96
N GLY A 19 3.82 -10.95 -9.76
CA GLY A 19 2.68 -11.88 -9.84
C GLY A 19 1.61 -11.68 -8.76
N ARG A 20 1.72 -10.68 -7.90
CA ARG A 20 0.71 -10.41 -6.86
C ARG A 20 -0.66 -10.06 -7.45
N SER A 21 -0.68 -9.24 -8.49
CA SER A 21 -1.93 -8.90 -9.20
C SER A 21 -2.55 -10.11 -9.85
N GLU A 22 -1.77 -10.96 -10.51
CA GLU A 22 -2.25 -12.20 -11.09
C GLU A 22 -2.85 -13.11 -10.02
N GLN A 23 -2.13 -13.32 -8.91
CA GLN A 23 -2.64 -14.13 -7.80
C GLN A 23 -3.95 -13.57 -7.22
N SER A 24 -4.03 -12.25 -7.05
CA SER A 24 -5.27 -11.59 -6.59
C SER A 24 -6.44 -11.81 -7.56
N TRP A 25 -6.19 -11.75 -8.88
CA TRP A 25 -7.21 -12.04 -9.89
C TRP A 25 -7.66 -13.49 -9.82
N ARG A 26 -6.71 -14.43 -9.78
CA ARG A 26 -6.99 -15.87 -9.67
C ARG A 26 -7.77 -16.21 -8.42
N ASN A 27 -7.38 -15.66 -7.28
CA ASN A 27 -8.10 -15.83 -6.01
C ASN A 27 -9.56 -15.34 -6.12
N THR A 28 -9.80 -14.18 -6.76
CA THR A 28 -11.18 -13.69 -6.94
C THR A 28 -11.98 -14.59 -7.88
N LEU A 29 -11.37 -15.02 -8.99
CA LEU A 29 -12.03 -15.95 -9.91
C LEU A 29 -12.43 -17.23 -9.18
N THR A 30 -11.50 -17.86 -8.49
CA THR A 30 -11.72 -19.15 -7.82
C THR A 30 -12.70 -19.06 -6.65
N SER A 31 -12.60 -17.97 -5.85
CA SER A 31 -13.40 -17.86 -4.63
C SER A 31 -14.83 -17.38 -4.87
N TYR A 32 -15.06 -16.55 -5.88
CA TYR A 32 -16.35 -15.86 -6.04
C TYR A 32 -17.02 -16.09 -7.40
N ILE A 33 -16.25 -16.09 -8.48
CA ILE A 33 -16.82 -16.04 -9.85
C ILE A 33 -17.08 -17.43 -10.38
N LEU A 34 -16.06 -18.29 -10.44
CA LEU A 34 -16.13 -19.60 -11.03
C LEU A 34 -17.13 -20.55 -10.35
N PRO A 35 -17.32 -20.52 -9.01
CA PRO A 35 -18.31 -21.37 -8.36
C PRO A 35 -19.75 -21.11 -8.85
N VAL A 36 -20.05 -19.90 -9.34
CA VAL A 36 -21.40 -19.50 -9.74
C VAL A 36 -21.58 -19.53 -11.25
N ILE A 37 -20.65 -18.96 -12.00
CA ILE A 37 -20.80 -18.77 -13.46
C ILE A 37 -19.73 -19.48 -14.29
N GLY A 38 -18.79 -20.18 -13.66
CA GLY A 38 -17.64 -20.76 -14.36
C GLY A 38 -17.97 -21.86 -15.35
N LYS A 39 -19.17 -22.47 -15.27
CA LYS A 39 -19.67 -23.52 -16.18
C LYS A 39 -20.62 -22.98 -17.26
N LYS A 40 -20.96 -21.69 -17.22
CA LYS A 40 -21.84 -21.06 -18.20
C LYS A 40 -21.05 -20.58 -19.40
N GLU A 41 -21.65 -20.66 -20.56
CA GLU A 41 -21.16 -19.92 -21.72
C GLU A 41 -21.37 -18.42 -21.50
N ILE A 42 -20.55 -17.58 -22.12
CA ILE A 42 -20.64 -16.11 -21.97
C ILE A 42 -22.02 -15.59 -22.35
N GLU A 43 -22.61 -16.15 -23.40
CA GLU A 43 -23.95 -15.84 -23.88
C GLU A 43 -25.07 -16.18 -22.87
N ASP A 44 -24.84 -17.10 -21.96
CA ASP A 44 -25.81 -17.58 -20.96
C ASP A 44 -25.63 -16.91 -19.59
N ILE A 45 -24.77 -15.90 -19.51
CA ILE A 45 -24.60 -15.11 -18.28
C ILE A 45 -25.55 -13.93 -18.32
N TYR A 46 -26.47 -13.88 -17.35
CA TYR A 46 -27.47 -12.82 -17.18
C TYR A 46 -27.17 -11.97 -15.94
N PRO A 47 -27.78 -10.77 -15.82
CA PRO A 47 -27.59 -9.90 -14.65
C PRO A 47 -27.82 -10.61 -13.32
N ASP A 48 -28.84 -11.49 -13.23
CA ASP A 48 -29.13 -12.27 -12.03
C ASP A 48 -28.00 -13.21 -11.62
N ASP A 49 -27.23 -13.73 -12.56
CA ASP A 49 -26.09 -14.57 -12.27
C ASP A 49 -24.94 -13.74 -11.65
N VAL A 50 -24.73 -12.52 -12.17
CA VAL A 50 -23.77 -11.58 -11.57
C VAL A 50 -24.23 -11.16 -10.17
N VAL A 51 -25.53 -10.91 -9.98
CA VAL A 51 -26.09 -10.64 -8.65
C VAL A 51 -25.85 -11.82 -7.70
N LYS A 52 -26.02 -13.09 -8.13
CA LYS A 52 -25.69 -14.27 -7.31
C LYS A 52 -24.23 -14.31 -6.89
N VAL A 53 -23.29 -13.91 -7.76
CA VAL A 53 -21.86 -13.79 -7.42
C VAL A 53 -21.63 -12.74 -6.35
N LEU A 54 -22.29 -11.60 -6.45
CA LEU A 54 -22.03 -10.42 -5.63
C LEU A 54 -22.77 -10.41 -4.30
N LYS A 55 -24.01 -10.91 -4.26
CA LYS A 55 -24.91 -10.83 -3.10
C LYS A 55 -24.30 -11.30 -1.79
N PRO A 56 -23.54 -12.41 -1.71
CA PRO A 56 -22.94 -12.87 -0.45
C PRO A 56 -21.90 -11.92 0.14
N ILE A 57 -21.31 -11.08 -0.70
CA ILE A 57 -20.20 -10.17 -0.31
C ILE A 57 -20.56 -8.69 -0.45
N TRP A 58 -21.76 -8.37 -0.94
CA TRP A 58 -22.12 -7.00 -1.29
C TRP A 58 -22.12 -6.04 -0.10
N THR A 59 -22.68 -6.48 1.02
CA THR A 59 -22.76 -5.66 2.24
C THR A 59 -21.65 -5.99 3.26
N THR A 60 -21.08 -7.20 3.22
CA THR A 60 -20.10 -7.66 4.21
C THR A 60 -18.66 -7.39 3.81
N LYS A 61 -18.37 -7.39 2.49
CA LYS A 61 -17.04 -7.18 1.90
C LYS A 61 -17.15 -6.29 0.66
N HIS A 62 -17.72 -5.10 0.83
CA HIS A 62 -18.14 -4.25 -0.28
C HIS A 62 -17.03 -3.93 -1.29
N GLU A 63 -15.83 -3.55 -0.82
CA GLU A 63 -14.67 -3.33 -1.68
C GLU A 63 -14.30 -4.58 -2.52
N THR A 64 -14.41 -5.76 -1.91
CA THR A 64 -14.21 -7.02 -2.63
C THR A 64 -15.30 -7.25 -3.66
N ALA A 65 -16.56 -6.93 -3.32
CA ALA A 65 -17.69 -7.06 -4.25
C ALA A 65 -17.56 -6.13 -5.46
N ILE A 66 -17.21 -4.85 -5.25
CA ILE A 66 -16.94 -3.89 -6.33
C ILE A 66 -15.82 -4.41 -7.25
N ARG A 67 -14.71 -4.86 -6.66
CA ARG A 67 -13.57 -5.40 -7.40
C ARG A 67 -13.96 -6.67 -8.18
N THR A 68 -14.74 -7.55 -7.56
CA THR A 68 -15.24 -8.77 -8.20
C THR A 68 -16.13 -8.44 -9.39
N ARG A 69 -17.09 -7.51 -9.23
CA ARG A 69 -17.93 -7.02 -10.30
C ARG A 69 -17.11 -6.47 -11.47
N SER A 70 -16.16 -5.58 -11.17
CA SER A 70 -15.30 -4.99 -12.21
C SER A 70 -14.48 -6.04 -12.97
N ARG A 71 -14.07 -7.13 -12.30
CA ARG A 71 -13.36 -8.24 -12.94
C ARG A 71 -14.28 -9.03 -13.89
N VAL A 72 -15.52 -9.30 -13.47
CA VAL A 72 -16.53 -9.93 -14.35
C VAL A 72 -16.82 -9.03 -15.55
N GLU A 73 -17.07 -7.74 -15.31
CA GLU A 73 -17.32 -6.75 -16.37
C GLU A 73 -16.18 -6.73 -17.40
N ASN A 74 -14.94 -6.60 -16.97
CA ASN A 74 -13.79 -6.58 -17.86
C ASN A 74 -13.63 -7.86 -18.69
N ILE A 75 -13.89 -9.04 -18.12
CA ILE A 75 -13.79 -10.31 -18.83
C ILE A 75 -14.88 -10.42 -19.91
N ILE A 76 -16.09 -9.98 -19.58
CA ILE A 76 -17.21 -10.03 -20.52
C ILE A 76 -17.04 -8.97 -21.63
N ASP A 77 -16.59 -7.75 -21.28
CA ASP A 77 -16.25 -6.73 -22.29
C ASP A 77 -15.18 -7.23 -23.28
N TYR A 78 -14.19 -7.95 -22.77
CA TYR A 78 -13.19 -8.60 -23.64
C TYR A 78 -13.80 -9.66 -24.56
N ALA A 79 -14.73 -10.47 -24.06
CA ALA A 79 -15.44 -11.46 -24.88
C ALA A 79 -16.29 -10.78 -25.99
N ILE A 80 -16.98 -9.69 -25.65
CA ILE A 80 -17.75 -8.88 -26.60
C ILE A 80 -16.79 -8.29 -27.66
N ALA A 81 -15.68 -7.69 -27.25
CA ALA A 81 -14.71 -7.12 -28.16
C ALA A 81 -14.06 -8.15 -29.09
N LYS A 82 -14.05 -9.42 -28.70
CA LYS A 82 -13.60 -10.55 -29.53
C LYS A 82 -14.70 -11.16 -30.43
N GLY A 83 -15.93 -10.65 -30.35
CA GLY A 83 -17.05 -11.22 -31.08
C GLY A 83 -17.55 -12.57 -30.54
N ILE A 84 -17.19 -12.93 -29.30
CA ILE A 84 -17.67 -14.15 -28.63
C ILE A 84 -19.11 -13.95 -28.11
N SER A 85 -19.52 -12.71 -27.87
CA SER A 85 -20.87 -12.34 -27.47
C SER A 85 -21.28 -11.01 -28.13
N GLU A 86 -22.52 -10.91 -28.54
CA GLU A 86 -23.14 -9.67 -29.04
C GLU A 86 -24.06 -9.03 -27.98
N LYS A 87 -24.25 -9.69 -26.82
CA LYS A 87 -25.14 -9.20 -25.77
C LYS A 87 -24.52 -8.03 -25.00
N ARG A 88 -25.40 -7.18 -24.46
CA ARG A 88 -24.98 -6.17 -23.49
C ARG A 88 -24.32 -6.83 -22.29
N ASN A 89 -23.24 -6.22 -21.76
CA ASN A 89 -22.52 -6.75 -20.61
C ASN A 89 -23.41 -6.80 -19.34
N PRO A 90 -23.72 -8.00 -18.81
CA PRO A 90 -24.59 -8.15 -17.65
C PRO A 90 -23.96 -7.70 -16.32
N ALA A 91 -22.65 -7.42 -16.29
CA ALA A 91 -21.94 -6.94 -15.10
C ALA A 91 -21.85 -5.40 -15.05
N GLN A 92 -22.44 -4.70 -16.01
CA GLN A 92 -22.48 -3.24 -16.02
C GLN A 92 -23.23 -2.72 -14.79
N TYR A 93 -22.58 -1.81 -14.02
CA TYR A 93 -23.19 -1.32 -12.77
C TYR A 93 -24.28 -0.30 -13.06
N LYS A 94 -23.93 0.79 -13.75
CA LYS A 94 -24.84 1.91 -14.02
C LYS A 94 -25.99 1.49 -14.94
N ASN A 95 -27.20 1.85 -14.56
CA ASN A 95 -28.45 1.55 -15.29
C ASN A 95 -28.78 0.04 -15.41
N LEU A 96 -28.08 -0.84 -14.64
CA LEU A 96 -28.38 -2.26 -14.62
C LEU A 96 -28.25 -2.83 -13.20
N LEU A 97 -27.07 -3.23 -12.74
CA LEU A 97 -26.89 -3.86 -11.44
C LEU A 97 -27.22 -2.94 -10.26
N GLU A 98 -27.09 -1.63 -10.41
CA GLU A 98 -27.49 -0.66 -9.38
C GLU A 98 -28.98 -0.72 -9.01
N ASN A 99 -29.83 -1.25 -9.91
CA ASN A 99 -31.25 -1.46 -9.66
C ASN A 99 -31.58 -2.86 -9.11
N LEU A 100 -30.60 -3.79 -9.13
CA LEU A 100 -30.74 -5.17 -8.69
C LEU A 100 -30.02 -5.45 -7.37
N LEU A 101 -29.09 -4.59 -6.98
CA LEU A 101 -28.33 -4.70 -5.74
C LEU A 101 -28.83 -3.67 -4.72
N PRO A 102 -28.86 -4.02 -3.42
CA PRO A 102 -29.26 -3.07 -2.39
C PRO A 102 -28.31 -1.86 -2.37
N LYS A 103 -28.88 -0.67 -2.20
CA LYS A 103 -28.08 0.54 -1.97
C LYS A 103 -27.31 0.33 -0.67
N PHE A 104 -25.99 0.39 -0.77
CA PHE A 104 -25.08 0.24 0.36
C PHE A 104 -24.09 1.38 0.37
N LYS A 105 -23.99 2.06 1.50
CA LYS A 105 -22.98 3.08 1.74
C LYS A 105 -22.00 2.48 2.76
N PRO A 106 -20.80 2.09 2.31
CA PRO A 106 -19.80 1.54 3.24
C PRO A 106 -19.40 2.61 4.26
N GLU A 107 -19.19 2.20 5.49
CA GLU A 107 -18.47 3.02 6.45
C GLU A 107 -17.04 3.24 5.94
N ILE A 108 -16.60 4.49 5.96
CA ILE A 108 -15.23 4.82 5.60
C ILE A 108 -14.34 4.37 6.77
N ASN A 109 -13.77 3.19 6.66
CA ASN A 109 -12.79 2.71 7.61
C ASN A 109 -11.41 3.24 7.21
N HIS A 110 -10.97 4.30 7.88
CA HIS A 110 -9.59 4.75 7.81
C HIS A 110 -8.67 3.72 8.47
N HIS A 111 -7.42 3.64 8.01
CA HIS A 111 -6.40 2.87 8.72
C HIS A 111 -6.17 3.50 10.09
N ALA A 112 -6.32 2.71 11.14
CA ALA A 112 -6.06 3.18 12.49
C ALA A 112 -4.61 3.65 12.59
N ALA A 113 -4.44 4.90 13.02
CA ALA A 113 -3.17 5.60 13.14
C ALA A 113 -2.77 5.70 14.61
N LEU A 114 -1.48 5.58 14.90
CA LEU A 114 -0.95 5.90 16.22
C LEU A 114 -1.16 7.40 16.46
N PRO A 115 -1.76 7.83 17.60
CA PRO A 115 -1.75 9.24 17.99
C PRO A 115 -0.31 9.77 17.94
N PHE A 116 -0.12 10.93 17.32
CA PHE A 116 1.25 11.38 17.07
C PHE A 116 2.03 11.68 18.35
N ASP A 117 1.36 12.10 19.41
CA ASP A 117 1.92 12.32 20.75
C ASP A 117 2.41 11.01 21.43
N GLU A 118 1.92 9.85 21.00
CA GLU A 118 2.45 8.54 21.43
C GLU A 118 3.66 8.05 20.61
N LEU A 119 4.02 8.75 19.53
CA LEU A 119 5.12 8.33 18.68
C LEU A 119 6.48 8.27 19.41
N PRO A 120 6.85 9.25 20.26
CA PRO A 120 8.12 9.19 21.01
C PRO A 120 8.23 7.95 21.87
N GLY A 121 7.20 7.65 22.67
CA GLY A 121 7.15 6.44 23.49
C GLY A 121 7.24 5.17 22.66
N PHE A 122 6.55 5.12 21.53
CA PHE A 122 6.64 3.97 20.62
C PHE A 122 8.03 3.80 20.02
N ILE A 123 8.69 4.87 19.57
CA ILE A 123 10.05 4.82 19.03
C ILE A 123 11.02 4.36 20.10
N SER A 124 10.93 4.85 21.34
CA SER A 124 11.73 4.40 22.46
C SER A 124 11.62 2.88 22.68
N GLU A 125 10.42 2.32 22.62
CA GLU A 125 10.20 0.89 22.82
C GLU A 125 10.75 0.00 21.68
N ILE A 126 10.78 0.49 20.44
CA ILE A 126 11.24 -0.31 19.29
C ILE A 126 12.71 -0.10 18.97
N TRP A 127 13.35 0.98 19.44
CA TRP A 127 14.65 1.41 18.93
C TRP A 127 15.75 0.37 19.17
N ASP A 128 15.81 -0.21 20.36
CA ASP A 128 16.82 -1.21 20.71
C ASP A 128 16.50 -2.63 20.23
N ARG A 129 15.31 -2.83 19.65
CA ARG A 129 14.93 -4.14 19.17
C ARG A 129 15.64 -4.47 17.86
N LYS A 130 16.37 -5.61 17.87
CA LYS A 130 17.19 -6.05 16.74
C LYS A 130 16.47 -7.17 15.96
N SER A 131 15.90 -6.86 14.84
CA SER A 131 15.48 -7.82 13.79
C SER A 131 15.13 -7.08 12.52
N GLY A 132 15.14 -7.76 11.37
CA GLY A 132 14.74 -7.17 10.10
C GLY A 132 13.32 -6.57 10.12
N SER A 133 12.39 -7.18 10.86
CA SER A 133 11.03 -6.65 10.98
C SER A 133 10.96 -5.37 11.82
N TYR A 134 11.71 -5.28 12.92
CA TYR A 134 11.78 -4.05 13.72
C TYR A 134 12.54 -2.95 12.99
N SER A 135 13.62 -3.27 12.27
CA SER A 135 14.32 -2.28 11.44
C SER A 135 13.45 -1.76 10.30
N ALA A 136 12.63 -2.62 9.68
CA ALA A 136 11.65 -2.20 8.69
C ALA A 136 10.55 -1.32 9.32
N LEU A 137 10.12 -1.61 10.55
CA LEU A 137 9.15 -0.78 11.26
C LEU A 137 9.72 0.60 11.59
N LYS A 138 10.98 0.70 12.03
CA LYS A 138 11.70 1.98 12.21
C LYS A 138 11.78 2.77 10.90
N LEU A 139 12.18 2.12 9.81
CA LEU A 139 12.25 2.74 8.49
C LEU A 139 10.88 3.31 8.08
N ILE A 140 9.80 2.54 8.22
CA ILE A 140 8.44 2.96 7.84
C ILE A 140 7.95 4.11 8.73
N SER A 141 8.12 4.00 10.06
CA SER A 141 7.63 5.02 10.99
C SER A 141 8.34 6.36 10.83
N LEU A 142 9.62 6.37 10.43
CA LEU A 142 10.42 7.59 10.28
C LEU A 142 10.44 8.16 8.84
N THR A 143 10.16 7.36 7.80
CA THR A 143 10.14 7.84 6.41
C THR A 143 8.75 7.85 5.78
N GLN A 144 7.75 7.24 6.41
CA GLN A 144 6.36 7.09 5.97
C GLN A 144 6.21 6.38 4.62
N VAL A 145 7.22 5.64 4.19
CA VAL A 145 7.17 4.83 2.98
C VAL A 145 6.09 3.74 3.08
N ARG A 146 5.58 3.28 1.96
CA ARG A 146 4.61 2.18 1.99
C ARG A 146 5.27 0.88 2.43
N SER A 147 4.55 0.07 3.20
CA SER A 147 5.07 -1.18 3.79
C SER A 147 5.68 -2.14 2.75
N ASN A 148 5.10 -2.22 1.56
CA ASN A 148 5.65 -3.07 0.49
C ASN A 148 6.95 -2.51 -0.06
N ASP A 149 7.04 -1.19 -0.27
CA ASP A 149 8.25 -0.56 -0.79
C ASP A 149 9.40 -0.67 0.24
N ALA A 150 9.10 -0.54 1.54
CA ALA A 150 10.07 -0.78 2.61
C ALA A 150 10.54 -2.24 2.65
N ARG A 151 9.60 -3.19 2.65
CA ARG A 151 9.93 -4.63 2.75
C ARG A 151 10.76 -5.13 1.57
N GLU A 152 10.55 -4.57 0.39
CA GLU A 152 11.24 -4.95 -0.85
C GLU A 152 12.44 -4.04 -1.16
N ALA A 153 12.89 -3.25 -0.20
CA ALA A 153 14.06 -2.40 -0.33
C ALA A 153 15.34 -3.23 -0.50
N VAL A 154 16.23 -2.76 -1.37
CA VAL A 154 17.58 -3.30 -1.58
C VAL A 154 18.60 -2.20 -1.36
N TRP A 155 19.80 -2.57 -0.94
CA TRP A 155 20.87 -1.64 -0.59
C TRP A 155 21.26 -0.69 -1.73
N ASP A 156 21.19 -1.14 -2.97
CA ASP A 156 21.54 -0.35 -4.16
C ASP A 156 20.62 0.86 -4.38
N HIS A 157 19.47 0.90 -3.71
CA HIS A 157 18.58 2.05 -3.75
C HIS A 157 18.98 3.17 -2.76
N PHE A 158 19.94 2.93 -1.85
CA PHE A 158 20.32 3.84 -0.78
C PHE A 158 21.67 4.47 -1.05
N ASP A 159 21.70 5.79 -1.15
CA ASP A 159 22.92 6.58 -1.03
C ASP A 159 23.10 6.96 0.45
N LEU A 160 23.84 6.13 1.18
CA LEU A 160 24.10 6.34 2.62
C LEU A 160 25.11 7.45 2.90
N GLN A 161 25.78 7.99 1.88
CA GLN A 161 26.67 9.14 2.04
C GLN A 161 25.86 10.44 2.03
N SER A 162 24.92 10.58 1.09
CA SER A 162 24.07 11.76 0.97
C SER A 162 22.77 11.68 1.80
N GLY A 163 22.46 10.54 2.42
CA GLY A 163 21.22 10.32 3.17
C GLY A 163 19.98 10.30 2.27
N VAL A 164 20.08 9.65 1.11
CA VAL A 164 19.01 9.60 0.12
C VAL A 164 18.60 8.16 -0.19
N TRP A 165 17.31 7.91 -0.22
CA TRP A 165 16.75 6.66 -0.72
C TRP A 165 15.99 6.90 -2.03
N MET A 166 16.48 6.30 -3.12
CA MET A 166 15.82 6.25 -4.44
C MET A 166 14.80 5.11 -4.46
N CYS A 167 13.65 5.33 -3.84
CA CYS A 167 12.62 4.31 -3.60
C CYS A 167 11.80 4.05 -4.88
N PRO A 168 11.87 2.85 -5.48
CA PRO A 168 10.98 2.49 -6.59
C PRO A 168 9.58 2.20 -6.07
N ILE A 169 8.60 3.05 -6.39
CA ILE A 169 7.22 2.86 -5.96
C ILE A 169 6.53 1.84 -6.85
N GLN A 170 6.37 0.62 -6.36
CA GLN A 170 5.75 -0.48 -7.09
C GLN A 170 4.32 -0.16 -7.54
N LYS A 171 3.54 0.50 -6.69
CA LYS A 171 2.16 0.92 -7.01
C LYS A 171 2.07 1.89 -8.20
N LEU A 172 3.15 2.58 -8.52
CA LEU A 172 3.24 3.56 -9.61
C LEU A 172 4.08 3.05 -10.79
N GLY A 173 4.17 1.72 -10.98
CA GLY A 173 4.89 1.12 -12.11
C GLY A 173 6.40 1.20 -12.00
N GLY A 174 6.95 1.35 -10.79
CA GLY A 174 8.40 1.46 -10.56
C GLY A 174 8.94 2.88 -10.70
N GLU A 175 8.09 3.89 -10.77
CA GLU A 175 8.51 5.30 -10.70
C GLU A 175 9.31 5.54 -9.42
N VAL A 176 10.43 6.24 -9.55
CA VAL A 176 11.35 6.48 -8.42
C VAL A 176 10.89 7.68 -7.61
N HIS A 177 10.75 7.45 -6.30
CA HIS A 177 10.50 8.50 -5.31
C HIS A 177 11.76 8.74 -4.51
N LYS A 178 12.33 9.94 -4.62
CA LYS A 178 13.49 10.36 -3.85
C LYS A 178 13.07 10.70 -2.42
N LEU A 179 13.50 9.89 -1.45
CA LEU A 179 13.18 10.04 -0.02
C LEU A 179 14.41 10.50 0.77
N PRO A 180 14.30 11.54 1.59
CA PRO A 180 15.33 11.87 2.56
C PRO A 180 15.33 10.84 3.71
N ILE A 181 16.53 10.51 4.20
CA ILE A 181 16.74 9.63 5.35
C ILE A 181 17.20 10.54 6.50
N PRO A 182 16.46 10.61 7.62
CA PRO A 182 16.86 11.42 8.76
C PRO A 182 18.08 10.81 9.48
N LYS A 183 18.79 11.60 10.28
CA LYS A 183 20.15 11.30 10.75
C LYS A 183 20.28 10.01 11.55
N ARG A 184 19.40 9.77 12.55
CA ARG A 184 19.49 8.57 13.41
C ARG A 184 19.15 7.31 12.61
N LEU A 185 18.16 7.40 11.72
CA LEU A 185 17.86 6.31 10.81
C LEU A 185 19.01 6.04 9.86
N LEU A 186 19.69 7.07 9.36
CA LEU A 186 20.86 6.94 8.49
C LEU A 186 21.99 6.19 9.21
N TRP A 187 22.30 6.54 10.46
CA TRP A 187 23.29 5.81 11.26
C TRP A 187 22.93 4.34 11.46
N LEU A 188 21.67 4.05 11.78
CA LEU A 188 21.20 2.66 11.88
C LEU A 188 21.39 1.89 10.56
N LEU A 189 21.10 2.52 9.41
CA LEU A 189 21.27 1.88 8.11
C LEU A 189 22.76 1.69 7.75
N GLN A 190 23.62 2.62 8.12
CA GLN A 190 25.09 2.51 7.96
C GLN A 190 25.64 1.33 8.79
N GLU A 191 25.26 1.25 10.08
CA GLU A 191 25.60 0.10 10.93
C GLU A 191 25.10 -1.23 10.32
N MET A 192 23.85 -1.29 9.89
CA MET A 192 23.30 -2.49 9.28
C MET A 192 24.04 -2.88 8.00
N LYS A 193 24.54 -1.91 7.22
CA LYS A 193 25.27 -2.16 5.96
C LYS A 193 26.60 -2.85 6.20
N GLU A 194 27.29 -2.58 7.30
CA GLU A 194 28.55 -3.21 7.65
C GLU A 194 28.43 -4.74 7.83
N TYR A 195 27.27 -5.20 8.29
CA TYR A 195 26.99 -6.63 8.50
C TYR A 195 26.12 -7.25 7.41
N ALA A 196 25.81 -6.50 6.33
CA ALA A 196 24.94 -6.98 5.27
C ALA A 196 25.59 -8.09 4.46
N GLN A 197 24.93 -9.25 4.41
CA GLN A 197 25.35 -10.42 3.62
C GLN A 197 24.44 -10.65 2.40
N ASP A 198 23.52 -9.75 2.15
CA ASP A 198 22.46 -9.88 1.15
C ASP A 198 22.24 -8.53 0.46
N GLU A 199 21.78 -8.55 -0.79
CA GLU A 199 21.40 -7.35 -1.52
C GLU A 199 20.16 -6.66 -0.91
N ARG A 200 19.33 -7.42 -0.21
CA ARG A 200 18.09 -6.96 0.41
C ARG A 200 18.36 -6.28 1.73
N LEU A 201 17.67 -5.18 1.96
CA LEU A 201 17.74 -4.49 3.24
C LEU A 201 17.16 -5.36 4.38
N PHE A 202 16.07 -6.06 4.10
CA PHE A 202 15.38 -6.93 5.05
C PHE A 202 15.17 -8.33 4.45
N PRO A 203 16.19 -9.21 4.50
CA PRO A 203 16.05 -10.58 4.05
C PRO A 203 15.05 -11.34 4.92
N GLY A 204 14.20 -12.14 4.26
CA GLY A 204 13.21 -13.00 4.91
C GLY A 204 13.74 -14.43 5.12
N SER A 205 12.96 -15.25 5.84
CA SER A 205 13.24 -16.67 5.99
C SER A 205 13.06 -17.40 4.67
N GLY A 206 14.14 -17.92 4.10
CA GLY A 206 14.19 -18.66 2.84
C GLY A 206 14.94 -17.92 1.72
N LYS A 207 15.48 -18.73 0.80
CA LYS A 207 16.33 -18.24 -0.29
C LYS A 207 15.54 -17.23 -1.16
N ASN A 208 16.14 -16.07 -1.37
CA ASN A 208 15.59 -14.98 -2.21
C ASN A 208 14.23 -14.43 -1.75
N LYS A 209 13.92 -14.42 -0.46
CA LYS A 209 12.69 -13.85 0.08
C LYS A 209 12.94 -12.58 0.87
N PHE A 210 12.02 -11.63 0.77
CA PHE A 210 11.91 -10.48 1.66
C PHE A 210 11.07 -10.85 2.89
N ILE A 211 11.18 -10.07 3.96
CA ILE A 211 10.29 -10.23 5.12
C ILE A 211 8.82 -10.17 4.67
N SER A 212 7.98 -10.98 5.31
CA SER A 212 6.55 -11.01 4.99
C SER A 212 5.79 -9.82 5.61
N SER A 213 4.65 -9.45 5.04
CA SER A 213 3.75 -8.48 5.69
C SER A 213 3.31 -8.96 7.07
N ASN A 214 3.01 -10.25 7.22
CA ASN A 214 2.66 -10.86 8.50
C ASN A 214 3.76 -10.70 9.57
N SER A 215 5.03 -10.79 9.17
CA SER A 215 6.15 -10.59 10.10
C SER A 215 6.19 -9.15 10.62
N LEU A 216 5.94 -8.19 9.73
CA LEU A 216 5.90 -6.78 10.06
C LEU A 216 4.68 -6.45 10.96
N ASP A 217 3.49 -6.96 10.58
CA ASP A 217 2.28 -6.78 11.38
C ASP A 217 2.45 -7.37 12.80
N LYS A 218 3.01 -8.58 12.93
CA LYS A 218 3.30 -9.19 14.23
C LYS A 218 4.28 -8.37 15.07
N SER A 219 5.27 -7.74 14.44
CA SER A 219 6.22 -6.87 15.17
C SER A 219 5.54 -5.63 15.74
N LEU A 220 4.55 -5.08 15.06
CA LEU A 220 3.74 -3.98 15.58
C LEU A 220 2.78 -4.45 16.69
N ASP A 221 2.17 -5.63 16.53
CA ASP A 221 1.18 -6.17 17.47
C ASP A 221 1.72 -6.38 18.89
N VAL A 222 3.02 -6.63 19.02
CA VAL A 222 3.67 -6.77 20.35
C VAL A 222 3.42 -5.58 21.25
N PHE A 223 3.24 -4.38 20.68
CA PHE A 223 3.05 -3.14 21.42
C PHE A 223 1.60 -2.81 21.74
N SER A 224 0.64 -3.58 21.21
CA SER A 224 -0.81 -3.44 21.48
C SER A 224 -1.33 -2.01 21.32
N ARG A 225 -0.77 -1.22 20.38
CA ARG A 225 -1.14 0.19 20.18
C ARG A 225 -2.50 0.31 19.49
N THR A 226 -3.28 1.29 19.96
CA THR A 226 -4.61 1.61 19.41
C THR A 226 -4.66 3.08 18.97
N ASP A 227 -5.58 3.39 18.07
CA ASP A 227 -5.93 4.77 17.74
C ASP A 227 -6.85 5.38 18.80
N ALA A 228 -7.22 6.63 18.63
CA ALA A 228 -8.12 7.37 19.52
C ALA A 228 -9.52 6.72 19.66
N LEU A 229 -9.90 5.80 18.78
CA LEU A 229 -11.16 5.06 18.81
C LEU A 229 -11.00 3.64 19.37
N GLY A 230 -9.81 3.28 19.89
CA GLY A 230 -9.50 1.96 20.41
C GLY A 230 -9.29 0.91 19.31
N LYS A 231 -9.18 1.29 18.03
CA LYS A 231 -8.87 0.37 16.93
C LYS A 231 -7.38 0.13 16.88
N ARG A 232 -6.97 -1.12 16.64
CA ARG A 232 -5.58 -1.53 16.51
C ARG A 232 -4.85 -0.74 15.42
N VAL A 233 -3.74 -0.11 15.77
CA VAL A 233 -2.86 0.63 14.84
C VAL A 233 -2.36 -0.29 13.74
N THR A 234 -2.32 0.22 12.53
CA THR A 234 -1.81 -0.50 11.36
C THR A 234 -0.50 0.10 10.87
N ILE A 235 0.32 -0.70 10.18
CA ILE A 235 1.55 -0.21 9.54
C ILE A 235 1.27 0.98 8.61
N HIS A 236 0.15 0.96 7.89
CA HIS A 236 -0.24 2.06 7.01
C HIS A 236 -0.65 3.32 7.80
N GLY A 237 -1.12 3.15 9.03
CA GLY A 237 -1.52 4.23 9.93
C GLY A 237 -0.41 5.22 10.26
N PHE A 238 0.87 4.81 10.27
CA PHE A 238 2.00 5.73 10.49
C PHE A 238 2.07 6.89 9.48
N ARG A 239 1.50 6.71 8.29
CA ARG A 239 1.39 7.79 7.30
C ARG A 239 0.38 8.86 7.73
N SER A 240 -0.70 8.45 8.40
CA SER A 240 -1.66 9.37 9.01
C SER A 240 -1.08 10.03 10.25
N THR A 241 -0.39 9.27 11.12
CA THR A 241 0.37 9.80 12.28
C THR A 241 1.28 10.96 11.87
N PHE A 242 2.04 10.80 10.78
CA PHE A 242 2.90 11.86 10.25
C PHE A 242 2.11 13.08 9.75
N MET A 243 1.01 12.85 9.00
CA MET A 243 0.17 13.96 8.52
C MET A 243 -0.48 14.72 9.67
N ASP A 244 -0.93 14.01 10.71
CA ASP A 244 -1.54 14.61 11.90
C ASP A 244 -0.51 15.43 12.66
N TRP A 245 0.72 14.91 12.84
CA TRP A 245 1.83 15.65 13.43
C TRP A 245 2.18 16.90 12.64
N ALA A 246 2.41 16.80 11.33
CA ALA A 246 2.78 17.92 10.48
C ALA A 246 1.70 19.01 10.48
N THR A 247 0.43 18.59 10.51
CA THR A 247 -0.71 19.53 10.55
C THR A 247 -0.82 20.20 11.92
N ALA A 248 -0.70 19.44 13.01
CA ALA A 248 -0.87 19.96 14.38
C ALA A 248 0.28 20.90 14.79
N THR A 249 1.51 20.59 14.36
CA THR A 249 2.71 21.39 14.72
C THR A 249 2.98 22.53 13.75
N GLY A 250 2.39 22.50 12.55
CA GLY A 250 2.72 23.45 11.48
C GLY A 250 4.10 23.20 10.88
N ALA A 251 4.71 22.04 11.10
CA ALA A 251 6.00 21.66 10.53
C ALA A 251 5.86 21.45 9.02
N GLY A 252 6.48 22.33 8.23
CA GLY A 252 6.34 22.32 6.78
C GLY A 252 4.94 22.70 6.30
N THR A 253 4.74 22.65 4.99
CA THR A 253 3.43 22.84 4.37
C THR A 253 2.75 21.49 4.11
N ARG A 254 1.43 21.51 3.88
CA ARG A 254 0.71 20.31 3.44
C ARG A 254 1.31 19.73 2.17
N GLU A 255 1.78 20.58 1.23
CA GLU A 255 2.44 20.12 0.01
C GLU A 255 3.72 19.33 0.32
N ASP A 256 4.55 19.82 1.27
CA ASP A 256 5.76 19.10 1.68
C ASP A 256 5.44 17.71 2.23
N ALA A 257 4.41 17.62 3.09
CA ALA A 257 3.97 16.37 3.65
C ALA A 257 3.36 15.43 2.59
N ASP A 258 2.53 15.92 1.68
CA ASP A 258 1.97 15.13 0.58
C ASP A 258 3.08 14.63 -0.36
N ARG A 259 4.08 15.46 -0.66
CA ARG A 259 5.27 15.04 -1.44
C ARG A 259 6.10 14.00 -0.72
N GLN A 260 6.29 14.12 0.60
CA GLN A 260 6.98 13.10 1.41
C GLN A 260 6.25 11.76 1.35
N LEU A 261 4.94 11.77 1.42
CA LEU A 261 4.11 10.57 1.28
C LEU A 261 4.08 10.00 -0.15
N GLY A 262 4.63 10.68 -1.15
CA GLY A 262 4.52 10.29 -2.56
C GLY A 262 3.05 10.27 -3.02
N HIS A 263 2.26 11.23 -2.56
CA HIS A 263 0.93 11.49 -3.09
C HIS A 263 1.04 12.24 -4.40
N ARG A 264 0.32 11.78 -5.41
CA ARG A 264 0.18 12.52 -6.67
C ARG A 264 -0.95 13.52 -6.55
N GLU A 265 -0.71 14.72 -7.08
CA GLU A 265 -1.79 15.68 -7.30
C GLU A 265 -2.80 15.06 -8.29
N ARG A 266 -4.07 15.05 -7.88
CA ARG A 266 -5.16 14.49 -8.69
C ARG A 266 -5.64 15.44 -9.77
N ASN A 267 -5.45 16.73 -9.56
CA ASN A 267 -5.78 17.74 -10.54
C ASN A 267 -4.64 17.84 -11.57
N ALA A 268 -4.89 17.40 -12.80
CA ALA A 268 -3.90 17.38 -13.87
C ALA A 268 -3.32 18.76 -14.18
N VAL A 269 -4.13 19.83 -14.02
CA VAL A 269 -3.69 21.22 -14.22
C VAL A 269 -2.70 21.60 -13.13
N LEU A 270 -3.01 21.38 -11.86
CA LEU A 270 -2.09 21.65 -10.74
C LEU A 270 -0.82 20.80 -10.85
N ALA A 271 -0.95 19.52 -11.18
CA ALA A 271 0.18 18.62 -11.39
C ALA A 271 1.18 19.15 -12.43
N ALA A 272 0.71 19.80 -13.50
CA ALA A 272 1.56 20.39 -14.54
C ALA A 272 2.41 21.58 -14.02
N TYR A 273 1.94 22.29 -13.00
CA TYR A 273 2.69 23.38 -12.37
C TYR A 273 3.64 22.93 -11.26
N MET A 274 3.43 21.74 -10.70
CA MET A 274 4.22 21.19 -9.57
C MET A 274 5.46 20.44 -10.08
N ARG A 275 6.43 21.15 -10.65
CA ARG A 275 7.61 20.56 -11.30
C ARG A 275 8.74 20.17 -10.35
N THR A 276 8.74 20.67 -9.12
CA THR A 276 9.76 20.34 -8.10
C THR A 276 9.27 19.30 -7.14
N ASP A 277 10.18 18.42 -6.69
CA ASP A 277 9.91 17.42 -5.66
C ASP A 277 10.04 17.96 -4.22
N LEU A 278 10.43 19.23 -4.08
CA LEU A 278 10.64 19.96 -2.81
C LEU A 278 11.61 19.21 -1.86
N PHE A 279 12.63 18.56 -2.41
CA PHE A 279 13.48 17.65 -1.66
C PHE A 279 14.13 18.32 -0.44
N ASP A 280 14.75 19.50 -0.59
CA ASP A 280 15.44 20.20 0.51
C ASP A 280 14.49 20.59 1.65
N ARG A 281 13.23 20.93 1.32
CA ARG A 281 12.20 21.22 2.33
C ARG A 281 11.79 19.94 3.06
N ARG A 282 11.69 18.81 2.34
CA ARG A 282 11.38 17.52 2.91
C ARG A 282 12.51 16.97 3.78
N VAL A 283 13.78 17.27 3.46
CA VAL A 283 14.91 16.94 4.35
C VAL A 283 14.72 17.59 5.72
N LYS A 284 14.38 18.88 5.76
CA LYS A 284 14.13 19.60 7.03
C LYS A 284 12.92 19.00 7.77
N LEU A 285 11.80 18.83 7.07
CA LEU A 285 10.56 18.28 7.63
C LEU A 285 10.79 16.90 8.27
N ILE A 286 11.52 16.00 7.61
CA ILE A 286 11.78 14.65 8.11
C ILE A 286 12.76 14.66 9.27
N GLN A 287 13.73 15.58 9.29
CA GLN A 287 14.61 15.73 10.44
C GLN A 287 13.85 16.25 11.68
N GLU A 288 12.97 17.24 11.51
CA GLU A 288 12.10 17.72 12.59
C GLU A 288 11.17 16.63 13.12
N TYR A 289 10.65 15.77 12.23
CA TYR A 289 9.84 14.64 12.61
C TYR A 289 10.63 13.57 13.39
N GLU A 290 11.86 13.28 12.96
CA GLU A 290 12.74 12.38 13.71
C GLU A 290 13.07 12.97 15.08
N ASP A 291 13.43 14.25 15.16
CA ASP A 291 13.76 14.92 16.42
C ASP A 291 12.56 14.87 17.40
N PHE A 292 11.35 15.07 16.90
CA PHE A 292 10.12 14.86 17.66
C PHE A 292 9.95 13.40 18.09
N ALA A 293 10.12 12.45 17.18
CA ALA A 293 9.98 11.03 17.46
C ALA A 293 10.96 10.49 18.52
N PHE A 294 12.06 11.20 18.75
CA PHE A 294 13.05 10.88 19.77
C PHE A 294 13.05 11.80 21.00
N SER A 295 12.02 12.62 21.17
CA SER A 295 11.93 13.55 22.31
C SER A 295 11.95 12.84 23.67
N ASP A 296 11.44 11.61 23.76
CA ASP A 296 11.41 10.80 24.99
C ASP A 296 12.63 9.90 25.16
N VAL A 297 13.48 9.78 24.13
CA VAL A 297 14.71 9.01 24.21
C VAL A 297 15.77 9.88 24.85
N ALA A 298 16.19 9.54 26.08
CA ALA A 298 17.30 10.22 26.72
C ALA A 298 18.51 10.26 25.77
N LEU A 299 18.98 11.46 25.45
CA LEU A 299 20.18 11.66 24.64
C LEU A 299 21.38 11.07 25.38
N GLU A 300 21.69 9.80 25.15
CA GLU A 300 23.05 9.34 25.38
C GLU A 300 23.92 10.04 24.34
N SER A 301 24.65 11.04 24.81
CA SER A 301 25.65 11.76 24.04
C SER A 301 26.75 10.78 23.63
N HIS A 302 26.78 10.41 22.35
CA HIS A 302 27.93 9.77 21.71
C HIS A 302 28.67 10.78 20.85
#